data_6ff4e55609212fea1a15e9f35e1e10de
#
_entry.id   6ff4e55609212fea1a15e9f35e1e10de
#
_cell.length_a   1.000
_cell.length_b   1.000
_cell.length_c   1.000
_cell.angle_alpha   90.00
_cell.angle_beta   90.00
_cell.angle_gamma   90.00
#
_symmetry.space_group_name_H-M   'P 1'
#
loop_
_entity.id
_entity.type
_entity.pdbx_description
1 polymer ?
#
loop_
_entity_poly.entity_id
_entity_poly.type
_entity_poly.pdbx_seq_one_letter_code
_entity_poly.pdbx_strand_id
1 'polypeptide(L)'
;MEIQNNKEEIPFSYYADLLSKADPAEITARTGIPCENGTFRITLLGNEYAIKRPPCVKGAPPQAVGDCHNPSVSYADTSPYTGDTIPIPTQTFLIRYLLEGKSVLNSGTWKTFREMPWGELYIKPYTGRVLTRAAFTFGTRLAAFRAACEKMGATAIPNGDAGYEFSFIGDYKVRILVWEGDDEFPPNAQILYSDNFAEGFAAEDRVVAGDILIGTIKSYM
;
A
#
# COMPACT_ATOMS: atom_id res chain seq x y z
N MET A 1 -21.18 10.44 -12.16
CA MET A 1 -19.82 10.13 -12.67
C MET A 1 -19.94 8.88 -13.53
N GLU A 2 -19.50 8.94 -14.78
CA GLU A 2 -19.51 7.77 -15.67
C GLU A 2 -18.34 6.85 -15.26
N ILE A 3 -18.62 5.58 -14.96
CA ILE A 3 -17.60 4.63 -14.53
C ILE A 3 -16.72 4.29 -15.73
N GLN A 4 -15.47 4.72 -15.70
CA GLN A 4 -14.50 4.48 -16.77
C GLN A 4 -13.72 3.17 -16.60
N ASN A 5 -13.54 2.68 -15.36
CA ASN A 5 -12.80 1.45 -15.06
C ASN A 5 -13.52 0.59 -14.02
N ASN A 6 -14.38 -0.31 -14.50
CA ASN A 6 -15.16 -1.20 -13.64
C ASN A 6 -14.33 -2.07 -12.69
N LYS A 7 -13.06 -2.35 -13.02
CA LYS A 7 -12.20 -3.19 -12.19
C LYS A 7 -11.65 -2.47 -10.96
N GLU A 8 -11.53 -1.15 -11.02
CA GLU A 8 -10.95 -0.35 -9.94
C GLU A 8 -12.00 0.55 -9.26
N GLU A 9 -12.87 1.19 -10.03
CA GLU A 9 -13.84 2.16 -9.51
C GLU A 9 -14.99 1.49 -8.73
N ILE A 10 -15.44 0.30 -9.14
CA ILE A 10 -16.49 -0.42 -8.41
C ILE A 10 -15.99 -0.85 -7.02
N PRO A 11 -14.82 -1.51 -6.86
CA PRO A 11 -14.28 -1.81 -5.54
C PRO A 11 -14.03 -0.56 -4.70
N PHE A 12 -13.50 0.51 -5.29
CA PHE A 12 -13.29 1.78 -4.58
C PHE A 12 -14.59 2.33 -4.01
N SER A 13 -15.64 2.44 -4.84
CA SER A 13 -16.94 2.97 -4.42
C SER A 13 -17.57 2.13 -3.31
N TYR A 14 -17.42 0.80 -3.36
CA TYR A 14 -17.91 -0.11 -2.34
C TYR A 14 -17.23 0.14 -0.98
N TYR A 15 -15.88 0.17 -0.94
CA TYR A 15 -15.15 0.41 0.30
C TYR A 15 -15.29 1.84 0.80
N ALA A 16 -15.44 2.80 -0.10
CA ALA A 16 -15.73 4.19 0.24
C ALA A 16 -17.07 4.33 0.98
N ASP A 17 -18.12 3.64 0.51
CA ASP A 17 -19.43 3.58 1.16
C ASP A 17 -19.34 2.93 2.54
N LEU A 18 -18.60 1.81 2.68
CA LEU A 18 -18.37 1.18 3.97
C LEU A 18 -17.66 2.12 4.97
N LEU A 19 -16.61 2.82 4.53
CA LEU A 19 -15.88 3.77 5.38
C LEU A 19 -16.76 4.91 5.83
N SER A 20 -17.69 5.39 4.98
CA SER A 20 -18.62 6.46 5.35
C SER A 20 -19.54 6.08 6.52
N LYS A 21 -19.86 4.78 6.64
CA LYS A 21 -20.75 4.21 7.67
C LYS A 21 -20.03 3.70 8.92
N ALA A 22 -18.73 3.46 8.82
CA ALA A 22 -17.93 2.90 9.91
C ALA A 22 -17.75 3.91 11.07
N ASP A 23 -17.67 3.41 12.31
CA ASP A 23 -17.39 4.26 13.48
C ASP A 23 -15.88 4.62 13.51
N PRO A 24 -15.54 5.92 13.50
CA PRO A 24 -14.13 6.34 13.61
C PRO A 24 -13.45 5.89 14.90
N ALA A 25 -14.19 5.77 16.00
CA ALA A 25 -13.62 5.34 17.28
C ALA A 25 -13.19 3.87 17.21
N GLU A 26 -13.97 3.00 16.59
CA GLU A 26 -13.61 1.59 16.38
C GLU A 26 -12.39 1.45 15.45
N ILE A 27 -12.34 2.25 14.37
CA ILE A 27 -11.18 2.31 13.47
C ILE A 27 -9.93 2.70 14.25
N THR A 28 -10.00 3.80 15.02
CA THR A 28 -8.87 4.28 15.82
C THR A 28 -8.42 3.24 16.86
N ALA A 29 -9.36 2.61 17.56
CA ALA A 29 -9.05 1.59 18.57
C ALA A 29 -8.30 0.38 17.96
N ARG A 30 -8.63 -0.01 16.72
CA ARG A 30 -8.05 -1.16 16.03
C ARG A 30 -6.75 -0.84 15.31
N THR A 31 -6.66 0.31 14.66
CA THR A 31 -5.51 0.69 13.81
C THR A 31 -4.49 1.57 14.52
N GLY A 32 -4.86 2.20 15.65
CA GLY A 32 -4.06 3.21 16.30
C GLY A 32 -4.04 4.58 15.57
N ILE A 33 -4.76 4.72 14.44
CA ILE A 33 -4.78 5.94 13.64
C ILE A 33 -5.93 6.84 14.13
N PRO A 34 -5.65 8.04 14.68
CA PRO A 34 -6.69 8.95 15.15
C PRO A 34 -7.49 9.55 13.99
N CYS A 35 -8.78 9.79 14.24
CA CYS A 35 -9.64 10.54 13.34
C CYS A 35 -9.79 11.98 13.87
N GLU A 36 -9.14 12.93 13.22
CA GLU A 36 -9.18 14.34 13.60
C GLU A 36 -10.02 15.14 12.60
N ASN A 37 -11.06 15.81 13.07
CA ASN A 37 -11.98 16.58 12.21
C ASN A 37 -12.51 15.79 11.01
N GLY A 38 -12.81 14.49 11.20
CA GLY A 38 -13.30 13.62 10.13
C GLY A 38 -12.23 13.14 9.16
N THR A 39 -10.94 13.32 9.46
CA THR A 39 -9.82 12.95 8.60
C THR A 39 -8.89 11.98 9.33
N PHE A 40 -8.56 10.86 8.69
CA PHE A 40 -7.49 9.96 9.08
C PHE A 40 -6.20 10.33 8.34
N ARG A 41 -5.07 10.32 9.02
CA ARG A 41 -3.75 10.52 8.41
C ARG A 41 -2.96 9.22 8.48
N ILE A 42 -2.49 8.74 7.33
CA ILE A 42 -1.74 7.48 7.21
C ILE A 42 -0.42 7.75 6.50
N THR A 43 0.68 7.34 7.11
CA THR A 43 1.98 7.31 6.43
C THR A 43 2.18 5.94 5.79
N LEU A 44 2.31 5.92 4.46
CA LEU A 44 2.59 4.74 3.66
C LEU A 44 3.86 4.97 2.86
N LEU A 45 4.90 4.16 3.08
CA LEU A 45 6.21 4.28 2.42
C LEU A 45 6.79 5.70 2.49
N GLY A 46 6.69 6.35 3.65
CA GLY A 46 7.18 7.70 3.88
C GLY A 46 6.28 8.83 3.36
N ASN A 47 5.25 8.53 2.59
CA ASN A 47 4.28 9.52 2.12
C ASN A 47 3.07 9.59 3.04
N GLU A 48 2.67 10.78 3.46
CA GLU A 48 1.49 10.98 4.29
C GLU A 48 0.25 11.22 3.42
N TYR A 49 -0.80 10.45 3.70
CA TYR A 49 -2.10 10.52 3.04
C TYR A 49 -3.16 10.99 4.01
N ALA A 50 -4.02 11.90 3.57
CA ALA A 50 -5.20 12.35 4.28
C ALA A 50 -6.46 11.68 3.67
N ILE A 51 -7.14 10.87 4.46
CA ILE A 51 -8.40 10.22 4.09
C ILE A 51 -9.54 10.94 4.81
N LYS A 52 -10.21 11.85 4.10
CA LYS A 52 -11.31 12.63 4.62
C LYS A 52 -12.61 11.88 4.44
N ARG A 53 -13.29 11.61 5.55
CA ARG A 53 -14.64 11.04 5.53
C ARG A 53 -15.67 12.12 5.17
N PRO A 54 -16.73 11.77 4.42
CA PRO A 54 -17.86 12.67 4.28
C PRO A 54 -18.51 12.89 5.65
N PRO A 55 -19.08 14.09 5.92
CA PRO A 55 -19.80 14.33 7.15
C PRO A 55 -21.00 13.37 7.26
N CYS A 56 -21.05 12.61 8.35
CA CYS A 56 -22.18 11.72 8.63
C CYS A 56 -23.38 12.58 9.03
N VAL A 57 -24.27 12.89 8.10
CA VAL A 57 -25.54 13.55 8.40
C VAL A 57 -26.53 12.47 8.83
N LYS A 58 -26.70 12.28 10.14
CA LYS A 58 -27.72 11.37 10.67
C LYS A 58 -29.09 11.80 10.15
N GLY A 59 -29.73 10.95 9.35
CA GLY A 59 -31.12 11.15 8.90
C GLY A 59 -31.31 11.78 7.51
N ALA A 60 -30.27 12.03 6.73
CA ALA A 60 -30.44 12.47 5.35
C ALA A 60 -30.87 11.30 4.45
N PRO A 61 -31.87 11.47 3.57
CA PRO A 61 -32.24 10.43 2.62
C PRO A 61 -31.12 10.22 1.59
N PRO A 62 -30.95 8.98 1.07
CA PRO A 62 -29.82 8.59 0.21
C PRO A 62 -29.68 9.37 -1.11
N GLN A 63 -30.67 10.18 -1.48
CA GLN A 63 -30.75 10.83 -2.80
C GLN A 63 -30.46 12.34 -2.81
N ALA A 64 -30.16 12.95 -1.66
CA ALA A 64 -30.07 14.41 -1.58
C ALA A 64 -28.66 15.00 -1.60
N VAL A 65 -27.62 14.18 -1.80
CA VAL A 65 -26.24 14.66 -1.60
C VAL A 65 -25.39 14.29 -2.81
N GLY A 66 -25.15 15.27 -3.65
CA GLY A 66 -24.10 15.19 -4.66
C GLY A 66 -22.73 14.99 -3.99
N ASP A 67 -21.70 14.67 -4.72
CA ASP A 67 -20.26 14.40 -4.46
C ASP A 67 -19.70 14.37 -3.01
N CYS A 68 -20.47 14.72 -1.99
CA CYS A 68 -20.06 14.74 -0.59
C CYS A 68 -20.19 13.39 0.14
N HIS A 69 -20.57 12.30 -0.55
CA HIS A 69 -20.75 10.97 0.05
C HIS A 69 -19.53 10.08 -0.05
N ASN A 70 -18.59 10.37 -0.92
CA ASN A 70 -17.37 9.57 -1.06
C ASN A 70 -16.24 10.15 -0.21
N PRO A 71 -15.50 9.32 0.55
CA PRO A 71 -14.27 9.75 1.18
C PRO A 71 -13.30 10.22 0.09
N SER A 72 -12.61 11.32 0.34
CA SER A 72 -11.52 11.76 -0.52
C SER A 72 -10.18 11.31 0.05
N VAL A 73 -9.31 10.82 -0.82
CA VAL A 73 -7.92 10.49 -0.47
C VAL A 73 -7.03 11.50 -1.20
N SER A 74 -6.21 12.22 -0.44
CA SER A 74 -5.24 13.18 -0.96
C SER A 74 -3.89 12.98 -0.28
N TYR A 75 -2.82 13.49 -0.88
CA TYR A 75 -1.57 13.67 -0.16
C TYR A 75 -1.79 14.72 0.92
N ALA A 76 -1.20 14.53 2.11
CA ALA A 76 -1.15 15.57 3.11
C ALA A 76 -0.14 16.64 2.69
N ASP A 77 -0.33 17.86 3.17
CA ASP A 77 0.56 19.00 2.84
C ASP A 77 2.03 18.77 3.24
N THR A 78 2.25 17.84 4.18
CA THR A 78 3.57 17.42 4.68
C THR A 78 4.20 16.29 3.86
N SER A 79 3.49 15.73 2.88
CA SER A 79 4.03 14.63 2.05
C SER A 79 5.19 15.14 1.18
N PRO A 80 6.34 14.43 1.16
CA PRO A 80 7.45 14.76 0.27
C PRO A 80 7.14 14.50 -1.21
N TYR A 81 6.07 13.76 -1.49
CA TYR A 81 5.63 13.44 -2.85
C TYR A 81 4.50 14.37 -3.30
N THR A 82 4.72 15.04 -4.42
CA THR A 82 3.79 16.02 -5.02
C THR A 82 3.17 15.54 -6.33
N GLY A 83 3.03 14.22 -6.52
CA GLY A 83 2.40 13.63 -7.70
C GLY A 83 0.92 14.03 -7.81
N ASP A 84 0.45 14.28 -9.02
CA ASP A 84 -0.84 14.91 -9.28
C ASP A 84 -2.05 14.06 -8.89
N THR A 85 -1.94 12.73 -8.92
CA THR A 85 -3.06 11.83 -8.64
C THR A 85 -2.63 10.56 -7.92
N ILE A 86 -3.34 10.22 -6.84
CA ILE A 86 -3.17 8.94 -6.14
C ILE A 86 -3.89 7.85 -6.95
N PRO A 87 -3.22 6.78 -7.37
CA PRO A 87 -3.86 5.68 -8.08
C PRO A 87 -5.03 5.08 -7.30
N ILE A 88 -6.14 4.77 -7.97
CA ILE A 88 -7.34 4.19 -7.34
C ILE A 88 -7.01 2.93 -6.52
N PRO A 89 -6.15 1.99 -6.96
CA PRO A 89 -5.76 0.86 -6.13
C PRO A 89 -5.12 1.27 -4.80
N THR A 90 -4.29 2.32 -4.80
CA THR A 90 -3.69 2.84 -3.56
C THR A 90 -4.73 3.47 -2.65
N GLN A 91 -5.68 4.24 -3.20
CA GLN A 91 -6.78 4.81 -2.42
C GLN A 91 -7.63 3.69 -1.79
N THR A 92 -8.00 2.68 -2.57
CA THR A 92 -8.77 1.52 -2.10
C THR A 92 -8.01 0.77 -1.01
N PHE A 93 -6.70 0.56 -1.18
CA PHE A 93 -5.84 -0.09 -0.20
C PHE A 93 -5.84 0.65 1.15
N LEU A 94 -5.68 1.98 1.13
CA LEU A 94 -5.70 2.80 2.35
C LEU A 94 -7.06 2.74 3.06
N ILE A 95 -8.16 2.80 2.30
CA ILE A 95 -9.52 2.67 2.85
C ILE A 95 -9.73 1.28 3.46
N ARG A 96 -9.31 0.22 2.78
CA ARG A 96 -9.39 -1.15 3.31
C ARG A 96 -8.57 -1.32 4.57
N TYR A 97 -7.38 -0.74 4.65
CA TYR A 97 -6.59 -0.76 5.89
C TYR A 97 -7.34 -0.11 7.05
N LEU A 98 -8.02 1.02 6.83
CA LEU A 98 -8.87 1.63 7.87
C LEU A 98 -10.04 0.73 8.26
N LEU A 99 -10.64 -0.01 7.34
CA LEU A 99 -11.80 -0.85 7.59
C LEU A 99 -11.46 -2.21 8.22
N GLU A 100 -10.37 -2.83 7.81
CA GLU A 100 -10.05 -4.24 8.09
C GLU A 100 -8.70 -4.42 8.79
N GLY A 101 -7.75 -3.47 8.62
CA GLY A 101 -6.40 -3.54 9.18
C GLY A 101 -6.36 -3.43 10.70
N LYS A 102 -5.25 -3.85 11.28
CA LYS A 102 -4.98 -3.80 12.73
C LYS A 102 -3.61 -3.19 12.97
N SER A 103 -3.39 -2.62 14.15
CA SER A 103 -2.03 -2.28 14.61
C SER A 103 -1.46 -3.49 15.37
N VAL A 104 -0.43 -4.10 14.80
CA VAL A 104 0.25 -5.28 15.39
C VAL A 104 1.75 -5.08 15.31
N LEU A 105 2.44 -5.23 16.44
CA LEU A 105 3.89 -5.14 16.48
C LEU A 105 4.54 -6.30 15.73
N ASN A 106 5.61 -6.04 14.99
CA ASN A 106 6.40 -7.10 14.36
C ASN A 106 7.42 -7.67 15.37
N SER A 107 7.75 -8.96 15.22
CA SER A 107 8.76 -9.63 16.05
C SER A 107 10.19 -9.51 15.48
N GLY A 108 10.35 -8.89 14.33
CA GLY A 108 11.62 -8.80 13.61
C GLY A 108 11.90 -9.98 12.68
N THR A 109 10.96 -10.92 12.53
CA THR A 109 11.08 -12.02 11.57
C THR A 109 10.47 -11.65 10.22
N TRP A 110 10.88 -12.36 9.17
CA TRP A 110 10.51 -12.05 7.79
C TRP A 110 9.91 -13.26 7.10
N LYS A 111 8.89 -13.02 6.30
CA LYS A 111 8.18 -14.05 5.54
C LYS A 111 8.11 -13.66 4.06
N THR A 112 8.23 -14.66 3.20
CA THR A 112 7.84 -14.52 1.80
C THR A 112 6.32 -14.47 1.68
N PHE A 113 5.81 -14.01 0.55
CA PHE A 113 4.37 -14.04 0.28
C PHE A 113 3.78 -15.46 0.41
N ARG A 114 4.53 -16.48 -0.04
CA ARG A 114 4.12 -17.90 -0.01
C ARG A 114 3.91 -18.44 1.41
N GLU A 115 4.72 -18.01 2.37
CA GLU A 115 4.70 -18.48 3.76
C GLU A 115 3.53 -17.89 4.57
N MET A 116 2.86 -16.88 4.05
CA MET A 116 1.71 -16.25 4.70
C MET A 116 0.41 -16.99 4.34
N PRO A 117 -0.65 -16.89 5.18
CA PRO A 117 -1.96 -17.48 4.89
C PRO A 117 -2.45 -17.15 3.48
N TRP A 118 -2.97 -18.14 2.75
CA TRP A 118 -3.44 -18.05 1.36
C TRP A 118 -2.34 -17.72 0.32
N GLY A 119 -1.07 -17.55 0.75
CA GLY A 119 0.05 -17.21 -0.14
C GLY A 119 0.26 -18.25 -1.23
N GLU A 120 0.19 -19.54 -0.89
CA GLU A 120 0.35 -20.62 -1.87
C GLU A 120 -0.70 -20.58 -2.99
N LEU A 121 -1.94 -20.22 -2.67
CA LEU A 121 -3.03 -20.13 -3.66
C LEU A 121 -2.80 -18.98 -4.65
N TYR A 122 -2.25 -17.86 -4.17
CA TYR A 122 -2.05 -16.64 -4.97
C TYR A 122 -0.61 -16.49 -5.51
N ILE A 123 0.26 -17.48 -5.31
CA ILE A 123 1.68 -17.34 -5.66
C ILE A 123 1.93 -17.09 -7.15
N LYS A 124 1.17 -17.75 -8.04
CA LYS A 124 1.35 -17.56 -9.49
C LYS A 124 1.06 -16.12 -9.95
N PRO A 125 -0.14 -15.55 -9.67
CA PRO A 125 -0.40 -14.15 -10.03
C PRO A 125 0.53 -13.18 -9.30
N TYR A 126 0.89 -13.45 -8.03
CA TYR A 126 1.85 -12.64 -7.29
C TYR A 126 3.23 -12.64 -7.95
N THR A 127 3.76 -13.81 -8.33
CA THR A 127 5.07 -13.90 -8.99
C THR A 127 5.09 -13.08 -10.28
N GLY A 128 4.11 -13.23 -11.15
CA GLY A 128 4.07 -12.50 -12.42
C GLY A 128 3.85 -10.99 -12.24
N ARG A 129 2.89 -10.63 -11.40
CA ARG A 129 2.48 -9.22 -11.21
C ARG A 129 3.48 -8.42 -10.38
N VAL A 130 4.10 -9.04 -9.38
CA VAL A 130 4.96 -8.37 -8.40
C VAL A 130 6.43 -8.72 -8.61
N LEU A 131 6.83 -9.98 -8.41
CA LEU A 131 8.25 -10.33 -8.41
C LEU A 131 8.91 -10.16 -9.78
N THR A 132 8.30 -10.68 -10.84
CA THR A 132 8.82 -10.52 -12.21
C THR A 132 8.88 -9.05 -12.61
N ARG A 133 7.82 -8.29 -12.30
CA ARG A 133 7.80 -6.85 -12.57
C ARG A 133 8.90 -6.10 -11.80
N ALA A 134 9.12 -6.41 -10.52
CA ALA A 134 10.21 -5.82 -9.74
C ALA A 134 11.58 -6.14 -10.35
N ALA A 135 11.82 -7.41 -10.68
CA ALA A 135 13.06 -7.88 -11.28
C ALA A 135 13.41 -7.10 -12.56
N PHE A 136 12.50 -7.06 -13.52
CA PHE A 136 12.74 -6.37 -14.80
C PHE A 136 12.68 -4.83 -14.70
N THR A 137 12.01 -4.28 -13.69
CA THR A 137 12.00 -2.82 -13.46
C THR A 137 13.30 -2.33 -12.86
N PHE A 138 13.90 -3.08 -11.94
CA PHE A 138 15.02 -2.64 -11.12
C PHE A 138 16.33 -3.35 -11.45
N GLY A 139 16.30 -4.64 -11.78
CA GLY A 139 17.51 -5.46 -11.97
C GLY A 139 18.36 -5.10 -13.20
N THR A 140 17.82 -4.32 -14.13
CA THR A 140 18.60 -3.74 -15.24
C THR A 140 19.06 -2.30 -14.96
N ARG A 141 18.72 -1.73 -13.81
CA ARG A 141 18.97 -0.32 -13.46
C ARG A 141 19.27 -0.16 -11.96
N LEU A 142 20.14 -1.03 -11.42
CA LEU A 142 20.45 -1.07 -9.98
C LEU A 142 20.92 0.28 -9.42
N ALA A 143 21.68 1.07 -10.15
CA ALA A 143 22.14 2.38 -9.69
C ALA A 143 20.96 3.33 -9.43
N ALA A 144 19.99 3.39 -10.37
CA ALA A 144 18.79 4.21 -10.21
C ALA A 144 17.88 3.68 -9.10
N PHE A 145 17.76 2.36 -8.97
CA PHE A 145 17.02 1.71 -7.89
C PHE A 145 17.58 2.07 -6.52
N ARG A 146 18.93 1.97 -6.34
CA ARG A 146 19.61 2.36 -5.08
C ARG A 146 19.34 3.82 -4.74
N ALA A 147 19.56 4.72 -5.69
CA ALA A 147 19.33 6.16 -5.49
C ALA A 147 17.85 6.46 -5.10
N ALA A 148 16.89 5.80 -5.73
CA ALA A 148 15.48 5.95 -5.40
C ALA A 148 15.17 5.46 -3.97
N CYS A 149 15.66 4.28 -3.58
CA CYS A 149 15.46 3.74 -2.23
C CYS A 149 16.08 4.63 -1.15
N GLU A 150 17.30 5.13 -1.38
CA GLU A 150 17.97 6.07 -0.47
C GLU A 150 17.20 7.38 -0.34
N LYS A 151 16.73 7.94 -1.46
CA LYS A 151 15.90 9.14 -1.46
C LYS A 151 14.58 8.96 -0.70
N MET A 152 14.02 7.75 -0.70
CA MET A 152 12.84 7.38 0.10
C MET A 152 13.17 7.13 1.58
N GLY A 153 14.42 7.22 2.01
CA GLY A 153 14.83 6.94 3.38
C GLY A 153 14.83 5.46 3.77
N ALA A 154 14.91 4.56 2.79
CA ALA A 154 14.98 3.13 3.05
C ALA A 154 16.34 2.73 3.65
N THR A 155 16.32 1.71 4.50
CA THR A 155 17.55 1.17 5.11
C THR A 155 18.15 0.10 4.20
N ALA A 156 19.40 0.28 3.77
CA ALA A 156 20.11 -0.73 3.00
C ALA A 156 20.36 -1.99 3.84
N ILE A 157 20.20 -3.17 3.22
CA ILE A 157 20.44 -4.48 3.84
C ILE A 157 21.38 -5.32 2.98
N PRO A 158 22.19 -6.22 3.59
CA PRO A 158 23.25 -6.96 2.89
C PRO A 158 22.74 -8.20 2.14
N ASN A 159 21.62 -8.10 1.44
CA ASN A 159 21.00 -9.20 0.72
C ASN A 159 20.74 -8.81 -0.74
N GLY A 160 20.98 -9.74 -1.67
CA GLY A 160 20.91 -9.47 -3.12
C GLY A 160 22.07 -8.57 -3.58
N ASP A 161 22.06 -8.18 -4.84
CA ASP A 161 22.99 -7.15 -5.35
C ASP A 161 22.57 -5.76 -4.86
N ALA A 162 21.27 -5.58 -4.60
CA ALA A 162 20.71 -4.43 -3.90
C ALA A 162 19.52 -4.87 -3.04
N GLY A 163 19.58 -4.59 -1.73
CA GLY A 163 18.51 -4.89 -0.79
C GLY A 163 18.16 -3.68 0.07
N TYR A 164 16.86 -3.44 0.26
CA TYR A 164 16.36 -2.31 1.07
C TYR A 164 15.16 -2.70 1.92
N GLU A 165 15.13 -2.17 3.13
CA GLU A 165 14.01 -2.27 4.07
C GLU A 165 13.26 -0.94 4.14
N PHE A 166 11.94 -0.99 4.06
CA PHE A 166 11.04 0.14 4.17
C PHE A 166 10.09 -0.02 5.35
N SER A 167 9.81 1.07 6.06
CA SER A 167 8.58 1.19 6.84
C SER A 167 7.41 1.30 5.89
N PHE A 168 6.39 0.43 6.04
CA PHE A 168 5.26 0.38 5.13
C PHE A 168 4.07 1.20 5.67
N ILE A 169 3.38 0.72 6.69
CA ILE A 169 2.40 1.47 7.51
C ILE A 169 2.63 1.10 8.97
N GLY A 170 2.77 2.08 9.86
CA GLY A 170 3.01 1.80 11.27
C GLY A 170 4.20 0.85 11.47
N ASP A 171 3.99 -0.27 12.17
CA ASP A 171 5.01 -1.30 12.40
C ASP A 171 5.15 -2.36 11.29
N TYR A 172 4.35 -2.25 10.24
CA TYR A 172 4.49 -3.13 9.07
C TYR A 172 5.68 -2.70 8.24
N LYS A 173 6.54 -3.66 7.90
CA LYS A 173 7.75 -3.43 7.12
C LYS A 173 7.82 -4.35 5.91
N VAL A 174 8.48 -3.89 4.87
CA VAL A 174 8.74 -4.67 3.66
C VAL A 174 10.22 -4.58 3.29
N ARG A 175 10.78 -5.67 2.79
CA ARG A 175 12.11 -5.71 2.17
C ARG A 175 11.97 -6.04 0.71
N ILE A 176 12.76 -5.38 -0.10
CA ILE A 176 12.92 -5.76 -1.51
C ILE A 176 14.38 -6.09 -1.76
N LEU A 177 14.61 -7.25 -2.36
CA LEU A 177 15.91 -7.75 -2.76
C LEU A 177 15.91 -7.85 -4.27
N VAL A 178 16.94 -7.32 -4.91
CA VAL A 178 17.08 -7.33 -6.36
C VAL A 178 18.44 -7.91 -6.73
N TRP A 179 18.44 -8.81 -7.71
CA TRP A 179 19.62 -9.36 -8.35
C TRP A 179 19.68 -8.87 -9.79
N GLU A 180 20.83 -8.38 -10.19
CA GLU A 180 21.09 -7.93 -11.55
C GLU A 180 21.06 -9.12 -12.51
N GLY A 181 20.52 -8.91 -13.70
CA GLY A 181 20.63 -9.91 -14.76
C GLY A 181 21.95 -9.76 -15.49
N ASP A 182 22.45 -10.86 -16.02
CA ASP A 182 23.62 -10.94 -16.89
C ASP A 182 23.32 -11.67 -18.20
N ASP A 183 24.35 -12.02 -18.96
CA ASP A 183 24.20 -12.70 -20.24
C ASP A 183 23.66 -14.15 -20.11
N GLU A 184 23.77 -14.76 -18.92
CA GLU A 184 23.36 -16.13 -18.65
C GLU A 184 22.04 -16.21 -17.88
N PHE A 185 21.77 -15.23 -16.99
CA PHE A 185 20.61 -15.25 -16.10
C PHE A 185 19.81 -13.94 -16.16
N PRO A 186 18.46 -14.04 -16.25
CA PRO A 186 17.62 -12.87 -16.17
C PRO A 186 17.68 -12.25 -14.77
N PRO A 187 17.35 -10.95 -14.63
CA PRO A 187 17.25 -10.31 -13.33
C PRO A 187 16.21 -11.01 -12.46
N ASN A 188 16.42 -10.99 -11.15
CA ASN A 188 15.52 -11.57 -10.18
C ASN A 188 15.17 -10.57 -9.06
N ALA A 189 14.04 -10.78 -8.39
CA ALA A 189 13.65 -9.99 -7.22
C ALA A 189 12.88 -10.84 -6.21
N GLN A 190 13.00 -10.49 -4.93
CA GLN A 190 12.21 -11.04 -3.85
C GLN A 190 11.69 -9.93 -2.97
N ILE A 191 10.45 -10.08 -2.50
CA ILE A 191 9.87 -9.21 -1.48
C ILE A 191 9.61 -10.04 -0.24
N LEU A 192 10.08 -9.53 0.89
CA LEU A 192 9.84 -10.09 2.22
C LEU A 192 8.96 -9.11 3.00
N TYR A 193 8.07 -9.67 3.77
CA TYR A 193 7.15 -8.95 4.63
C TYR A 193 7.47 -9.24 6.09
N SER A 194 7.34 -8.26 6.97
CA SER A 194 7.40 -8.51 8.41
C SER A 194 6.33 -9.51 8.83
N ASP A 195 6.58 -10.30 9.85
CA ASP A 195 5.74 -11.43 10.27
C ASP A 195 4.31 -11.04 10.66
N ASN A 196 4.11 -9.79 11.13
CA ASN A 196 2.80 -9.23 11.44
C ASN A 196 1.95 -8.90 10.19
N PHE A 197 2.53 -8.91 8.99
CA PHE A 197 1.87 -8.40 7.78
C PHE A 197 0.55 -9.11 7.46
N ALA A 198 0.47 -10.41 7.75
CA ALA A 198 -0.74 -11.20 7.54
C ALA A 198 -1.87 -10.87 8.51
N GLU A 199 -1.58 -10.22 9.64
CA GLU A 199 -2.59 -9.78 10.61
C GLU A 199 -3.30 -8.48 10.17
N GLY A 200 -2.61 -7.63 9.42
CA GLY A 200 -3.14 -6.35 8.96
C GLY A 200 -3.68 -6.36 7.54
N PHE A 201 -3.27 -7.35 6.72
CA PHE A 201 -3.54 -7.34 5.27
C PHE A 201 -3.96 -8.72 4.75
N ALA A 202 -5.11 -8.78 4.07
CA ALA A 202 -5.55 -9.97 3.35
C ALA A 202 -4.58 -10.34 2.20
N ALA A 203 -4.75 -11.52 1.60
CA ALA A 203 -3.86 -11.99 0.54
C ALA A 203 -3.85 -11.05 -0.69
N GLU A 204 -5.02 -10.57 -1.07
CA GLU A 204 -5.18 -9.60 -2.16
C GLU A 204 -4.49 -8.28 -1.84
N ASP A 205 -4.61 -7.77 -0.61
CA ASP A 205 -3.96 -6.52 -0.18
C ASP A 205 -2.45 -6.64 -0.20
N ARG A 206 -1.90 -7.82 0.13
CA ARG A 206 -0.46 -8.07 0.06
C ARG A 206 0.08 -8.05 -1.37
N VAL A 207 -0.72 -8.46 -2.36
CA VAL A 207 -0.38 -8.28 -3.78
C VAL A 207 -0.36 -6.80 -4.13
N VAL A 208 -1.39 -6.05 -3.72
CA VAL A 208 -1.48 -4.60 -3.94
C VAL A 208 -0.34 -3.86 -3.21
N ALA A 209 0.03 -4.28 -2.01
CA ALA A 209 1.18 -3.73 -1.29
C ALA A 209 2.49 -3.86 -2.09
N GLY A 210 2.71 -5.00 -2.75
CA GLY A 210 3.84 -5.19 -3.66
C GLY A 210 3.80 -4.25 -4.87
N ASP A 211 2.62 -4.07 -5.46
CA ASP A 211 2.44 -3.13 -6.58
C ASP A 211 2.70 -1.67 -6.16
N ILE A 212 2.21 -1.27 -4.98
CA ILE A 212 2.42 0.07 -4.43
C ILE A 212 3.92 0.29 -4.17
N LEU A 213 4.61 -0.68 -3.55
CA LEU A 213 6.05 -0.59 -3.31
C LEU A 213 6.81 -0.35 -4.61
N ILE A 214 6.57 -1.18 -5.64
CA ILE A 214 7.24 -1.04 -6.95
C ILE A 214 6.90 0.29 -7.60
N GLY A 215 5.62 0.68 -7.59
CA GLY A 215 5.16 1.93 -8.18
C GLY A 215 5.79 3.16 -7.50
N THR A 216 5.85 3.15 -6.16
CA THR A 216 6.45 4.24 -5.39
C THR A 216 7.95 4.32 -5.65
N ILE A 217 8.71 3.22 -5.57
CA ILE A 217 10.15 3.25 -5.88
C ILE A 217 10.39 3.79 -7.29
N LYS A 218 9.61 3.32 -8.28
CA LYS A 218 9.73 3.77 -9.66
C LYS A 218 9.47 5.27 -9.84
N SER A 219 8.59 5.87 -9.04
CA SER A 219 8.31 7.32 -9.12
C SER A 219 9.46 8.19 -8.58
N TYR A 220 10.39 7.60 -7.85
CA TYR A 220 11.61 8.27 -7.36
C TYR A 220 12.84 8.04 -8.26
N MET A 221 12.75 7.17 -9.26
CA MET A 221 13.80 6.91 -10.26
C MET A 221 13.84 7.96 -11.35
#